data_42b5e72380f5216257de100927670c79
#
_entry.id   42b5e72380f5216257de100927670c79
#
_cell.length_a   1.000
_cell.length_b   1.000
_cell.length_c   1.000
_cell.angle_alpha   90.00
_cell.angle_beta   90.00
_cell.angle_gamma   90.00
#
_symmetry.space_group_name_H-M   'P 1'
#
loop_
_entity.id
_entity.type
_entity.pdbx_description
1 polymer ?
#
loop_
_entity_poly.entity_id
_entity_poly.type
_entity_poly.pdbx_seq_one_letter_code
_entity_poly.pdbx_strand_id
1 'polypeptide(L)' 'MNIKERREQLGISQKELADKIGISQSFLCDIEQGRSKPSIDTAVKLADALGISDIKFFETE' A
#
# COMPACT_ATOMS: atom_id res chain seq x y z
N MET A 1 -2.53 -4.45 -11.75
CA MET A 1 -3.06 -3.57 -10.69
C MET A 1 -1.99 -3.30 -9.65
N ASN A 2 -1.93 -2.09 -9.14
CA ASN A 2 -0.95 -1.72 -8.13
C ASN A 2 -1.67 -1.11 -6.92
N ILE A 3 -0.89 -0.77 -5.90
CA ILE A 3 -1.44 -0.25 -4.65
C ILE A 3 -2.26 1.02 -4.89
N LYS A 4 -1.74 1.93 -5.70
CA LYS A 4 -2.42 3.19 -5.97
C LYS A 4 -3.76 2.94 -6.65
N GLU A 5 -3.78 2.07 -7.66
CA GLU A 5 -5.01 1.74 -8.36
C GLU A 5 -6.06 1.15 -7.41
N ARG A 6 -5.61 0.22 -6.56
CA ARG A 6 -6.55 -0.41 -5.63
C ARG A 6 -7.07 0.59 -4.62
N ARG A 7 -6.18 1.46 -4.12
CA ARG A 7 -6.58 2.51 -3.18
C ARG A 7 -7.63 3.42 -3.80
N GLU A 8 -7.39 3.80 -5.06
CA GLU A 8 -8.33 4.70 -5.76
C GLU A 8 -9.66 4.02 -6.02
N GLN A 9 -9.65 2.72 -6.31
CA GLN A 9 -10.89 1.96 -6.47
C GLN A 9 -11.72 1.97 -5.20
N LEU A 10 -11.07 1.99 -4.05
CA LEU A 10 -11.76 2.02 -2.77
C LEU A 10 -12.14 3.45 -2.33
N GLY A 11 -11.72 4.44 -3.09
CA GLY A 11 -12.06 5.83 -2.79
C GLY A 11 -11.37 6.41 -1.58
N ILE A 12 -10.19 5.90 -1.22
CA ILE A 12 -9.44 6.41 -0.06
C ILE A 12 -8.22 7.18 -0.54
N SER A 13 -7.91 8.25 0.20
CA SER A 13 -6.75 9.06 -0.12
C SER A 13 -5.46 8.40 0.36
N GLN A 14 -4.34 8.87 -0.17
CA GLN A 14 -3.04 8.40 0.25
C GLN A 14 -2.83 8.65 1.75
N LYS A 15 -3.25 9.84 2.22
CA LYS A 15 -3.12 10.16 3.63
C LYS A 15 -3.97 9.24 4.50
N GLU A 16 -5.19 8.96 4.07
CA GLU A 16 -6.07 8.07 4.82
C GLU A 16 -5.48 6.68 4.96
N LEU A 17 -4.93 6.16 3.87
CA LEU A 17 -4.33 4.83 3.92
C LEU A 17 -3.09 4.82 4.80
N ALA A 18 -2.23 5.82 4.67
CA ALA A 18 -1.03 5.91 5.49
C ALA A 18 -1.39 5.97 6.98
N ASP A 19 -2.37 6.81 7.33
CA ASP A 19 -2.83 6.93 8.72
C ASP A 19 -3.38 5.60 9.22
N LYS A 20 -4.12 4.91 8.37
CA LYS A 20 -4.78 3.66 8.77
C LYS A 20 -3.76 2.58 9.14
N ILE A 21 -2.65 2.52 8.43
CA ILE A 21 -1.65 1.48 8.69
C ILE A 21 -0.45 1.98 9.49
N GLY A 22 -0.47 3.26 9.90
CA GLY A 22 0.55 3.78 10.80
C GLY A 22 1.89 4.10 10.16
N ILE A 23 1.90 4.51 8.90
CA ILE A 23 3.12 4.95 8.23
C ILE A 23 2.96 6.39 7.77
N SER A 24 4.07 7.03 7.41
CA SER A 24 4.00 8.39 6.89
C SER A 24 3.45 8.37 5.47
N GLN A 25 2.82 9.47 5.08
CA GLN A 25 2.32 9.61 3.72
C GLN A 25 3.48 9.59 2.72
N SER A 26 4.63 10.18 3.09
CA SER A 26 5.82 10.16 2.23
C SER A 26 6.29 8.75 1.95
N PHE A 27 6.30 7.89 2.98
CA PHE A 27 6.71 6.50 2.81
C PHE A 27 5.73 5.77 1.90
N LEU A 28 4.44 5.98 2.11
CA LEU A 28 3.45 5.35 1.24
C LEU A 28 3.60 5.82 -0.20
N CYS A 29 3.87 7.11 -0.40
CA CYS A 29 4.12 7.65 -1.73
C CYS A 29 5.29 6.93 -2.40
N ASP A 30 6.37 6.73 -1.66
CA ASP A 30 7.54 6.03 -2.18
C ASP A 30 7.21 4.59 -2.56
N ILE A 31 6.42 3.92 -1.73
CA ILE A 31 5.99 2.55 -2.03
C ILE A 31 5.16 2.53 -3.31
N GLU A 32 4.22 3.45 -3.45
CA GLU A 32 3.35 3.49 -4.61
C GLU A 32 4.12 3.77 -5.89
N GLN A 33 5.20 4.53 -5.80
CA GLN A 33 6.01 4.88 -6.96
C GLN A 33 7.17 3.92 -7.20
N GLY A 34 7.30 2.90 -6.37
CA GLY A 34 8.35 1.89 -6.54
C GLY A 34 9.72 2.32 -6.06
N ARG A 35 9.80 3.44 -5.30
CA ARG A 35 11.08 3.92 -4.75
C ARG A 35 11.49 3.18 -3.50
N SER A 36 10.53 2.63 -2.79
CA SER A 36 10.77 1.87 -1.57
C SER A 36 9.94 0.60 -1.60
N LYS A 37 10.47 -0.46 -1.02
CA LYS A 37 9.72 -1.70 -0.85
C LYS A 37 9.19 -1.77 0.57
N PRO A 38 7.93 -2.14 0.76
CA PRO A 38 7.42 -2.31 2.12
C PRO A 38 8.04 -3.56 2.75
N SER A 39 8.24 -3.50 4.05
CA SER A 39 8.60 -4.71 4.80
C SER A 39 7.42 -5.68 4.75
N ILE A 40 7.67 -6.93 5.15
CA ILE A 40 6.58 -7.92 5.18
C ILE A 40 5.44 -7.43 6.07
N ASP A 41 5.76 -6.87 7.24
CA ASP A 41 4.77 -6.30 8.15
C ASP A 41 3.93 -5.22 7.45
N THR A 42 4.59 -4.29 6.80
CA THR A 42 3.90 -3.20 6.10
C THR A 42 3.07 -3.74 4.95
N ALA A 43 3.60 -4.71 4.22
CA ALA A 43 2.88 -5.32 3.10
C ALA A 43 1.61 -6.01 3.59
N VAL A 44 1.68 -6.71 4.72
CA VAL A 44 0.50 -7.36 5.30
C VAL A 44 -0.54 -6.32 5.70
N LYS A 45 -0.10 -5.22 6.32
CA LYS A 45 -1.01 -4.15 6.70
C LYS A 45 -1.67 -3.50 5.49
N LEU A 46 -0.89 -3.29 4.44
CA LEU A 46 -1.43 -2.73 3.20
C LEU A 46 -2.45 -3.67 2.58
N ALA A 47 -2.12 -4.96 2.50
CA ALA A 47 -3.03 -5.94 1.93
C ALA A 47 -4.34 -5.99 2.71
N ASP A 48 -4.25 -5.99 4.03
CA ASP A 48 -5.42 -6.01 4.88
C ASP A 48 -6.28 -4.77 4.69
N ALA A 49 -5.66 -3.60 4.68
CA ALA A 49 -6.38 -2.34 4.51
C ALA A 49 -7.02 -2.22 3.14
N LEU A 50 -6.43 -2.82 2.12
CA LEU A 50 -6.93 -2.74 0.75
C LEU A 50 -7.79 -3.93 0.35
N GLY A 51 -7.99 -4.88 1.27
CA GLY A 51 -8.81 -6.05 0.98
C GLY A 51 -8.18 -6.99 -0.02
N ILE A 52 -6.84 -7.08 -0.02
CA ILE A 52 -6.10 -7.94 -0.94
C ILE A 52 -5.59 -9.14 -0.14
N SER A 53 -5.88 -10.35 -0.63
CA SER A 53 -5.42 -11.55 0.06
C SER A 53 -4.18 -12.16 -0.57
N ASP A 54 -3.77 -11.70 -1.74
CA ASP A 54 -2.64 -12.27 -2.45
C ASP A 54 -1.38 -11.43 -2.23
N ILE A 55 -0.44 -11.98 -1.46
CA ILE A 55 0.82 -11.29 -1.15
C ILE A 55 1.63 -10.99 -2.41
N LYS A 56 1.41 -11.75 -3.48
CA LYS A 56 2.11 -11.53 -4.74
C LYS A 56 1.82 -10.16 -5.34
N PHE A 57 0.74 -9.55 -4.91
CA PHE A 57 0.41 -8.19 -5.34
C PHE A 57 1.57 -7.21 -5.09
N PHE A 58 2.36 -7.46 -4.06
CA PHE A 58 3.46 -6.58 -3.65
C PHE A 58 4.82 -7.02 -4.18
N GLU A 59 4.89 -8.14 -4.87
CA GLU A 59 6.15 -8.60 -5.42
C GLU A 59 6.52 -7.80 -6.65
N THR A 60 7.79 -7.45 -6.75
CA THR A 60 8.31 -6.77 -7.93
C THR A 60 9.39 -7.63 -8.53
N GLU A 61 9.44 -7.66 -9.82
CA GLU A 61 10.46 -8.40 -10.54
C GLU A 61 11.82 -7.75 -10.44
#